data_d784fc9277773ffe719589b24cee2ccd
#
_entry.id   d784fc9277773ffe719589b24cee2ccd
#
_cell.length_a   1.000
_cell.length_b   1.000
_cell.length_c   1.000
_cell.angle_alpha   90.00
_cell.angle_beta   90.00
_cell.angle_gamma   90.00
#
_symmetry.space_group_name_H-M   'P 1'
#
loop_
_entity.id
_entity.type
_entity.pdbx_description
1 polymer ?
#
loop_
_entity_poly.entity_id
_entity_poly.type
_entity_poly.pdbx_seq_one_letter_code
_entity_poly.pdbx_strand_id
1 'polypeptide(L)'
;TDLYDLFSPKLRGDLLGFISNQLLKNVPFFESCEPGFMRELSLKLSHVGYEAGDRVKLAEPTLCIVSRGTAVLGGKPISINQFWGEDMVVTSKALRDSRIAVALTYIEIVTLSRSDLFELMESWDESAKLIRIAALKISMIRAPQIITNYLKQKAIERRGGGDLTPRMLVDEANRLETALKNIGPNSKFEHREYHEVMKRING
;
A
#
# COMPACT_ATOMS: atom_id res chain seq x y z
N THR A 1 -10.88 35.31 -1.59
CA THR A 1 -11.78 34.73 -0.56
C THR A 1 -12.15 33.35 -1.03
N ASP A 2 -11.60 32.33 -0.39
CA ASP A 2 -11.89 30.96 -0.77
C ASP A 2 -13.37 30.63 -0.47
N LEU A 3 -14.04 29.97 -1.43
CA LEU A 3 -15.46 29.58 -1.31
C LEU A 3 -15.71 28.78 -0.01
N TYR A 4 -14.67 28.11 0.48
CA TYR A 4 -14.68 27.34 1.74
C TYR A 4 -14.94 28.22 2.98
N ASP A 5 -14.55 29.50 2.96
CA ASP A 5 -14.74 30.43 4.08
C ASP A 5 -16.19 30.84 4.27
N LEU A 6 -17.03 30.65 3.24
CA LEU A 6 -18.47 30.94 3.27
C LEU A 6 -19.30 29.82 3.92
N PHE A 7 -18.75 28.62 4.11
CA PHE A 7 -19.49 27.50 4.69
C PHE A 7 -19.38 27.47 6.22
N SER A 8 -20.47 27.06 6.87
CA SER A 8 -20.44 26.79 8.30
C SER A 8 -19.44 25.66 8.62
N PRO A 9 -18.86 25.61 9.84
CA PRO A 9 -17.92 24.56 10.24
C PRO A 9 -18.47 23.13 10.03
N LYS A 10 -19.76 22.95 10.30
CA LYS A 10 -20.45 21.67 10.10
C LYS A 10 -20.50 21.28 8.63
N LEU A 11 -20.89 22.21 7.76
CA LEU A 11 -20.99 21.97 6.32
C LEU A 11 -19.61 21.72 5.67
N ARG A 12 -18.56 22.38 6.17
CA ARG A 12 -17.16 22.08 5.78
C ARG A 12 -16.79 20.64 6.14
N GLY A 13 -17.10 20.20 7.36
CA GLY A 13 -16.85 18.83 7.81
C GLY A 13 -17.57 17.79 6.95
N ASP A 14 -18.86 18.02 6.67
CA ASP A 14 -19.67 17.13 5.83
C ASP A 14 -19.14 17.05 4.40
N LEU A 15 -18.73 18.18 3.83
CA LEU A 15 -18.17 18.28 2.47
C LEU A 15 -16.80 17.57 2.39
N LEU A 16 -15.91 17.82 3.35
CA LEU A 16 -14.61 17.15 3.42
C LEU A 16 -14.78 15.65 3.57
N GLY A 17 -15.70 15.20 4.42
CA GLY A 17 -16.03 13.79 4.58
C GLY A 17 -16.54 13.15 3.29
N PHE A 18 -17.38 13.86 2.52
CA PHE A 18 -17.88 13.39 1.23
C PHE A 18 -16.76 13.27 0.19
N ILE A 19 -15.93 14.30 0.04
CA ILE A 19 -14.79 14.30 -0.89
C ILE A 19 -13.80 13.20 -0.52
N SER A 20 -13.47 13.09 0.76
CA SER A 20 -12.55 12.06 1.28
C SER A 20 -13.05 10.65 1.01
N ASN A 21 -14.35 10.42 1.18
CA ASN A 21 -14.98 9.14 0.90
C ASN A 21 -14.94 8.80 -0.61
N GLN A 22 -15.13 9.78 -1.47
CA GLN A 22 -14.96 9.61 -2.92
C GLN A 22 -13.51 9.23 -3.30
N LEU A 23 -12.53 9.90 -2.68
CA LEU A 23 -11.12 9.61 -2.92
C LEU A 23 -10.73 8.20 -2.47
N LEU A 24 -11.24 7.75 -1.31
CA LEU A 24 -11.00 6.40 -0.80
C LEU A 24 -11.53 5.31 -1.74
N LYS A 25 -12.64 5.54 -2.43
CA LYS A 25 -13.21 4.59 -3.39
C LYS A 25 -12.32 4.33 -4.60
N ASN A 26 -11.36 5.21 -4.89
CA ASN A 26 -10.37 4.98 -5.94
C ASN A 26 -9.35 3.89 -5.56
N VAL A 27 -9.27 3.53 -4.27
CA VAL A 27 -8.40 2.46 -3.79
C VAL A 27 -9.17 1.13 -3.84
N PRO A 28 -8.74 0.16 -4.67
CA PRO A 28 -9.58 -1.00 -5.03
C PRO A 28 -10.06 -1.83 -3.84
N PHE A 29 -9.29 -1.93 -2.76
CA PHE A 29 -9.69 -2.74 -1.61
C PHE A 29 -10.68 -2.04 -0.66
N PHE A 30 -10.94 -0.75 -0.85
CA PHE A 30 -11.97 -0.03 -0.12
C PHE A 30 -13.33 -0.02 -0.83
N GLU A 31 -13.37 -0.30 -2.13
CA GLU A 31 -14.59 -0.24 -2.94
C GLU A 31 -15.74 -1.10 -2.38
N SER A 32 -15.39 -2.28 -1.86
CA SER A 32 -16.36 -3.25 -1.35
C SER A 32 -16.50 -3.25 0.17
N CYS A 33 -15.86 -2.32 0.88
CA CYS A 33 -15.97 -2.21 2.33
C CYS A 33 -17.33 -1.66 2.76
N GLU A 34 -17.70 -1.98 3.99
CA GLU A 34 -18.99 -1.57 4.58
C GLU A 34 -19.11 -0.05 4.68
N PRO A 35 -20.30 0.54 4.43
CA PRO A 35 -20.48 2.00 4.49
C PRO A 35 -20.15 2.61 5.86
N GLY A 36 -20.38 1.87 6.95
CA GLY A 36 -20.03 2.28 8.31
C GLY A 36 -18.52 2.39 8.49
N PHE A 37 -17.78 1.37 8.06
CA PHE A 37 -16.31 1.36 8.03
C PHE A 37 -15.75 2.56 7.24
N MET A 38 -16.27 2.79 6.03
CA MET A 38 -15.84 3.90 5.18
C MET A 38 -16.08 5.28 5.81
N ARG A 39 -17.16 5.42 6.57
CA ARG A 39 -17.46 6.66 7.30
C ARG A 39 -16.44 6.89 8.41
N GLU A 40 -16.17 5.89 9.24
CA GLU A 40 -15.17 6.00 10.30
C GLU A 40 -13.76 6.19 9.75
N LEU A 41 -13.43 5.49 8.65
CA LEU A 41 -12.15 5.65 7.95
C LEU A 41 -11.96 7.08 7.46
N SER A 42 -13.01 7.72 6.93
CA SER A 42 -12.94 9.11 6.45
C SER A 42 -12.63 10.11 7.57
N LEU A 43 -12.96 9.81 8.82
CA LEU A 43 -12.65 10.64 9.99
C LEU A 43 -11.18 10.54 10.44
N LYS A 44 -10.49 9.46 10.06
CA LYS A 44 -9.07 9.24 10.36
C LYS A 44 -8.13 9.82 9.30
N LEU A 45 -8.67 10.38 8.22
CA LEU A 45 -7.88 10.96 7.15
C LEU A 45 -7.28 12.32 7.57
N SER A 46 -6.06 12.56 7.14
CA SER A 46 -5.36 13.82 7.31
C SER A 46 -5.06 14.44 5.95
N HIS A 47 -5.07 15.77 5.87
CA HIS A 47 -4.76 16.53 4.66
C HIS A 47 -3.41 17.21 4.85
N VAL A 48 -2.49 17.00 3.89
CA VAL A 48 -1.13 17.56 3.95
C VAL A 48 -0.78 18.18 2.61
N GLY A 49 -0.23 19.40 2.65
CA GLY A 49 0.28 20.11 1.47
C GLY A 49 1.81 20.05 1.42
N TYR A 50 2.37 20.01 0.21
CA TYR A 50 3.79 20.08 -0.06
C TYR A 50 4.06 21.06 -1.20
N GLU A 51 5.15 21.80 -1.09
CA GLU A 51 5.61 22.70 -2.14
C GLU A 51 6.33 21.92 -3.27
N ALA A 52 6.43 22.56 -4.44
CA ALA A 52 7.15 21.97 -5.57
C ALA A 52 8.61 21.70 -5.20
N GLY A 53 9.08 20.47 -5.45
CA GLY A 53 10.43 20.01 -5.10
C GLY A 53 10.51 19.28 -3.76
N ASP A 54 9.48 19.36 -2.92
CA ASP A 54 9.48 18.68 -1.63
C ASP A 54 9.42 17.17 -1.76
N ARG A 55 10.07 16.49 -0.84
CA ARG A 55 9.98 15.03 -0.68
C ARG A 55 8.91 14.69 0.33
N VAL A 56 7.94 13.89 -0.10
CA VAL A 56 6.86 13.41 0.78
C VAL A 56 7.43 12.35 1.74
N LYS A 57 7.88 12.78 2.91
CA LYS A 57 8.41 11.91 3.96
C LYS A 57 7.35 11.71 5.03
N LEU A 58 7.01 10.45 5.29
CA LEU A 58 6.00 10.04 6.27
C LEU A 58 6.68 9.22 7.37
N ALA A 59 6.20 9.34 8.58
CA ALA A 59 6.79 8.68 9.76
C ALA A 59 6.56 7.17 9.75
N GLU A 60 5.44 6.73 9.16
CA GLU A 60 5.04 5.33 9.06
C GLU A 60 4.50 5.01 7.66
N PRO A 61 4.31 3.72 7.31
CA PRO A 61 3.66 3.33 6.08
C PRO A 61 2.27 3.95 6.00
N THR A 62 2.01 4.69 4.94
CA THR A 62 0.83 5.55 4.80
C THR A 62 0.32 5.47 3.38
N LEU A 63 -0.99 5.31 3.21
CA LEU A 63 -1.67 5.50 1.94
C LEU A 63 -1.78 7.00 1.67
N CYS A 64 -1.37 7.42 0.48
CA CYS A 64 -1.45 8.81 0.03
C CYS A 64 -2.30 8.88 -1.24
N ILE A 65 -3.30 9.73 -1.26
CA ILE A 65 -4.18 9.98 -2.41
C ILE A 65 -4.04 11.44 -2.80
N VAL A 66 -3.77 11.70 -4.08
CA VAL A 66 -3.61 13.07 -4.59
C VAL A 66 -4.98 13.72 -4.74
N SER A 67 -5.22 14.77 -3.98
CA SER A 67 -6.41 15.63 -4.13
C SER A 67 -6.17 16.79 -5.07
N ARG A 68 -4.92 17.29 -5.16
CA ARG A 68 -4.53 18.39 -6.06
C ARG A 68 -3.05 18.30 -6.42
N GLY A 69 -2.70 18.72 -7.63
CA GLY A 69 -1.31 18.77 -8.08
C GLY A 69 -0.78 17.46 -8.65
N THR A 70 0.54 17.36 -8.75
CA THR A 70 1.25 16.20 -9.33
C THR A 70 2.53 15.95 -8.57
N ALA A 71 2.79 14.66 -8.30
CA ALA A 71 4.05 14.15 -7.74
C ALA A 71 4.70 13.14 -8.68
N VAL A 72 5.95 12.78 -8.43
CA VAL A 72 6.66 11.68 -9.10
C VAL A 72 7.08 10.64 -8.07
N LEU A 73 6.77 9.38 -8.35
CA LEU A 73 7.21 8.22 -7.58
C LEU A 73 7.98 7.26 -8.49
N GLY A 74 9.28 7.10 -8.24
CA GLY A 74 10.12 6.19 -9.04
C GLY A 74 10.13 6.52 -10.54
N GLY A 75 10.11 7.80 -10.90
CA GLY A 75 10.11 8.28 -12.28
C GLY A 75 8.73 8.27 -12.97
N LYS A 76 7.67 7.84 -12.29
CA LYS A 76 6.30 7.86 -12.80
C LYS A 76 5.52 9.03 -12.20
N PRO A 77 4.86 9.87 -13.02
CA PRO A 77 3.98 10.91 -12.51
C PRO A 77 2.74 10.31 -11.87
N ILE A 78 2.31 10.93 -10.78
CA ILE A 78 1.07 10.61 -10.04
C ILE A 78 0.29 11.91 -9.94
N SER A 79 -0.94 11.89 -10.43
CA SER A 79 -1.83 13.06 -10.53
C SER A 79 -3.09 12.89 -9.69
N ILE A 80 -4.00 13.84 -9.79
CA ILE A 80 -5.29 13.87 -9.06
C ILE A 80 -6.02 12.51 -9.17
N ASN A 81 -6.59 12.07 -8.08
CA ASN A 81 -7.30 10.79 -7.89
C ASN A 81 -6.41 9.54 -7.97
N GLN A 82 -5.12 9.69 -8.21
CA GLN A 82 -4.18 8.58 -8.11
C GLN A 82 -3.62 8.48 -6.68
N PHE A 83 -3.12 7.31 -6.33
CA PHE A 83 -2.63 7.01 -4.99
C PHE A 83 -1.33 6.20 -5.03
N TRP A 84 -0.65 6.17 -3.89
CA TRP A 84 0.48 5.27 -3.62
C TRP A 84 0.50 4.90 -2.14
N GLY A 85 1.32 3.91 -1.78
CA GLY A 85 1.42 3.42 -0.40
C GLY A 85 0.32 2.43 -0.04
N GLU A 86 -0.39 1.87 -1.04
CA GLU A 86 -1.38 0.82 -0.85
C GLU A 86 -0.82 -0.42 -0.18
N ASP A 87 0.48 -0.60 -0.25
CA ASP A 87 1.23 -1.68 0.39
C ASP A 87 1.42 -1.51 1.91
N MET A 88 0.91 -0.43 2.47
CA MET A 88 0.86 -0.27 3.92
C MET A 88 0.10 -1.42 4.60
N VAL A 89 -0.84 -2.06 3.89
CA VAL A 89 -1.60 -3.22 4.39
C VAL A 89 -0.74 -4.49 4.49
N VAL A 90 0.39 -4.54 3.78
CA VAL A 90 1.29 -5.70 3.78
C VAL A 90 2.12 -5.73 5.06
N THR A 91 2.21 -6.90 5.72
CA THR A 91 2.94 -7.07 6.98
C THR A 91 4.46 -7.02 6.77
N SER A 92 4.97 -7.68 5.74
CA SER A 92 6.41 -7.75 5.45
C SER A 92 6.95 -6.41 4.94
N LYS A 93 7.91 -5.83 5.66
CA LYS A 93 8.61 -4.61 5.23
C LYS A 93 9.34 -4.77 3.89
N ALA A 94 9.85 -5.98 3.62
CA ALA A 94 10.57 -6.28 2.38
C ALA A 94 9.68 -6.20 1.12
N LEU A 95 8.36 -6.36 1.28
CA LEU A 95 7.39 -6.30 0.19
C LEU A 95 6.79 -4.91 0.00
N ARG A 96 7.13 -3.94 0.85
CA ARG A 96 6.67 -2.56 0.74
C ARG A 96 7.58 -1.75 -0.17
N ASP A 97 6.99 -0.79 -0.87
CA ASP A 97 7.74 0.17 -1.67
C ASP A 97 8.43 1.20 -0.75
N SER A 98 9.74 1.30 -0.87
CA SER A 98 10.53 2.25 -0.10
C SER A 98 10.79 3.57 -0.85
N ARG A 99 10.28 3.71 -2.06
CA ARG A 99 10.48 4.91 -2.87
C ARG A 99 9.75 6.10 -2.24
N ILE A 100 10.38 7.26 -2.33
CA ILE A 100 9.84 8.52 -1.80
C ILE A 100 9.27 9.31 -2.98
N ALA A 101 8.04 9.78 -2.84
CA ALA A 101 7.43 10.67 -3.82
C ALA A 101 8.03 12.08 -3.71
N VAL A 102 8.15 12.76 -4.84
CA VAL A 102 8.60 14.16 -4.93
C VAL A 102 7.51 14.98 -5.59
N ALA A 103 7.12 16.08 -4.97
CA ALA A 103 6.15 17.01 -5.51
C ALA A 103 6.72 17.72 -6.74
N LEU A 104 6.04 17.66 -7.88
CA LEU A 104 6.41 18.43 -9.09
C LEU A 104 5.80 19.82 -9.11
N THR A 105 4.62 19.95 -8.57
CA THR A 105 3.88 21.20 -8.37
C THR A 105 3.54 21.31 -6.89
N TYR A 106 2.93 22.40 -6.44
CA TYR A 106 2.21 22.36 -5.17
C TYR A 106 1.22 21.20 -5.20
N ILE A 107 1.28 20.32 -4.21
CA ILE A 107 0.46 19.12 -4.11
C ILE A 107 -0.28 19.08 -2.78
N GLU A 108 -1.54 18.73 -2.83
CA GLU A 108 -2.32 18.36 -1.66
C GLU A 108 -2.61 16.88 -1.71
N ILE A 109 -2.32 16.18 -0.62
CA ILE A 109 -2.58 14.75 -0.47
C ILE A 109 -3.47 14.49 0.73
N VAL A 110 -4.34 13.51 0.57
CA VAL A 110 -5.09 12.90 1.66
C VAL A 110 -4.31 11.68 2.11
N THR A 111 -4.04 11.58 3.40
CA THR A 111 -3.21 10.53 3.97
C THR A 111 -4.01 9.70 4.97
N LEU A 112 -3.77 8.38 4.95
CA LEU A 112 -4.27 7.42 5.91
C LEU A 112 -3.09 6.64 6.48
N SER A 113 -2.87 6.71 7.78
CA SER A 113 -1.80 5.98 8.43
C SER A 113 -2.11 4.49 8.54
N ARG A 114 -1.05 3.66 8.59
CA ARG A 114 -1.20 2.22 8.84
C ARG A 114 -1.84 1.95 10.20
N SER A 115 -1.41 2.67 11.23
CA SER A 115 -1.89 2.52 12.60
C SER A 115 -3.39 2.77 12.69
N ASP A 116 -3.89 3.86 12.10
CA ASP A 116 -5.32 4.20 12.09
C ASP A 116 -6.17 3.16 11.35
N LEU A 117 -5.65 2.66 10.21
CA LEU A 117 -6.35 1.61 9.46
C LEU A 117 -6.46 0.32 10.28
N PHE A 118 -5.36 -0.12 10.92
CA PHE A 118 -5.35 -1.37 11.67
C PHE A 118 -6.18 -1.28 12.95
N GLU A 119 -6.17 -0.14 13.65
CA GLU A 119 -7.06 0.13 14.77
C GLU A 119 -8.54 -0.03 14.37
N LEU A 120 -8.92 0.55 13.24
CA LEU A 120 -10.29 0.47 12.74
C LEU A 120 -10.68 -0.96 12.33
N MET A 121 -9.74 -1.71 11.74
CA MET A 121 -9.97 -3.11 11.33
C MET A 121 -10.29 -4.04 12.51
N GLU A 122 -9.97 -3.68 13.74
CA GLU A 122 -10.31 -4.47 14.93
C GLU A 122 -11.81 -4.47 15.20
N SER A 123 -12.53 -3.42 14.79
CA SER A 123 -13.98 -3.26 15.02
C SER A 123 -14.85 -3.68 13.81
N TRP A 124 -14.23 -3.96 12.64
CA TRP A 124 -14.95 -4.19 11.39
C TRP A 124 -14.44 -5.45 10.67
N ASP A 125 -14.89 -6.63 11.15
CA ASP A 125 -14.37 -7.93 10.68
C ASP A 125 -14.51 -8.17 9.18
N GLU A 126 -15.66 -7.84 8.57
CA GLU A 126 -15.90 -8.08 7.14
C GLU A 126 -15.02 -7.19 6.26
N SER A 127 -14.92 -5.91 6.58
CA SER A 127 -14.02 -4.98 5.90
C SER A 127 -12.55 -5.36 6.10
N ALA A 128 -12.19 -5.81 7.31
CA ALA A 128 -10.85 -6.31 7.63
C ALA A 128 -10.47 -7.54 6.78
N LYS A 129 -11.40 -8.47 6.54
CA LYS A 129 -11.16 -9.64 5.65
C LYS A 129 -10.83 -9.19 4.23
N LEU A 130 -11.58 -8.22 3.68
CA LEU A 130 -11.32 -7.70 2.32
C LEU A 130 -9.94 -7.07 2.22
N ILE A 131 -9.53 -6.29 3.23
CA ILE A 131 -8.22 -5.64 3.28
C ILE A 131 -7.09 -6.68 3.43
N ARG A 132 -7.28 -7.72 4.24
CA ARG A 132 -6.31 -8.84 4.35
C ARG A 132 -6.15 -9.59 3.04
N ILE A 133 -7.24 -9.85 2.31
CA ILE A 133 -7.19 -10.44 0.96
C ILE A 133 -6.41 -9.56 0.00
N ALA A 134 -6.61 -8.24 0.05
CA ALA A 134 -5.85 -7.29 -0.76
C ALA A 134 -4.36 -7.31 -0.41
N ALA A 135 -4.01 -7.34 0.89
CA ALA A 135 -2.63 -7.47 1.35
C ALA A 135 -1.96 -8.75 0.79
N LEU A 136 -2.71 -9.85 0.77
CA LEU A 136 -2.24 -11.11 0.21
C LEU A 136 -1.99 -11.00 -1.31
N LYS A 137 -2.94 -10.42 -2.06
CA LYS A 137 -2.80 -10.19 -3.51
C LYS A 137 -1.57 -9.33 -3.83
N ILE A 138 -1.37 -8.22 -3.11
CA ILE A 138 -0.21 -7.34 -3.27
C ILE A 138 1.09 -8.13 -2.99
N SER A 139 1.12 -8.92 -1.93
CA SER A 139 2.26 -9.74 -1.56
C SER A 139 2.59 -10.78 -2.63
N MET A 140 1.58 -11.47 -3.18
CA MET A 140 1.75 -12.45 -4.26
C MET A 140 2.30 -11.85 -5.55
N ILE A 141 1.93 -10.61 -5.87
CA ILE A 141 2.44 -9.90 -7.05
C ILE A 141 3.88 -9.44 -6.85
N ARG A 142 4.18 -8.89 -5.67
CA ARG A 142 5.49 -8.27 -5.37
C ARG A 142 6.59 -9.27 -5.04
N ALA A 143 6.28 -10.36 -4.34
CA ALA A 143 7.28 -11.34 -3.92
C ALA A 143 8.07 -11.93 -5.11
N PRO A 144 7.45 -12.42 -6.21
CA PRO A 144 8.19 -12.90 -7.37
C PRO A 144 9.07 -11.83 -8.03
N GLN A 145 8.60 -10.57 -8.07
CA GLN A 145 9.36 -9.45 -8.65
C GLN A 145 10.63 -9.17 -7.85
N ILE A 146 10.52 -9.16 -6.52
CA ILE A 146 11.66 -8.94 -5.62
C ILE A 146 12.68 -10.08 -5.76
N ILE A 147 12.20 -11.33 -5.76
CA ILE A 147 13.04 -12.51 -5.95
C ILE A 147 13.76 -12.46 -7.31
N THR A 148 13.03 -12.14 -8.37
CA THR A 148 13.60 -12.03 -9.71
C THR A 148 14.66 -10.92 -9.80
N ASN A 149 14.40 -9.76 -9.20
CA ASN A 149 15.36 -8.65 -9.17
C ASN A 149 16.60 -9.00 -8.36
N TYR A 150 16.42 -9.65 -7.21
CA TYR A 150 17.54 -10.14 -6.40
C TYR A 150 18.40 -11.15 -7.15
N LEU A 151 17.79 -12.12 -7.83
CA LEU A 151 18.50 -13.11 -8.63
C LEU A 151 19.25 -12.47 -9.82
N LYS A 152 18.63 -11.49 -10.50
CA LYS A 152 19.28 -10.71 -11.57
C LYS A 152 20.49 -9.94 -11.04
N GLN A 153 20.36 -9.29 -9.89
CA GLN A 153 21.45 -8.53 -9.26
C GLN A 153 22.61 -9.43 -8.88
N LYS A 154 22.34 -10.58 -8.25
CA LYS A 154 23.36 -11.59 -7.97
C LYS A 154 24.00 -12.19 -9.24
N ALA A 155 23.22 -12.38 -10.30
CA ALA A 155 23.77 -12.84 -11.57
C ALA A 155 24.73 -11.83 -12.21
N ILE A 156 24.44 -10.53 -12.07
CA ILE A 156 25.33 -9.44 -12.55
C ILE A 156 26.61 -9.39 -11.71
N GLU A 157 26.50 -9.45 -10.39
CA GLU A 157 27.65 -9.47 -9.47
C GLU A 157 28.59 -10.68 -9.74
N ARG A 158 28.02 -11.82 -10.12
CA ARG A 158 28.78 -13.04 -10.43
C ARG A 158 29.32 -13.09 -11.86
N ARG A 159 28.82 -12.31 -12.82
CA ARG A 159 29.38 -12.17 -14.16
C ARG A 159 30.81 -11.59 -14.18
N GLY A 160 31.24 -11.02 -13.04
CA GLY A 160 32.67 -10.70 -12.80
C GLY A 160 33.56 -11.89 -12.46
N GLY A 161 33.04 -13.13 -12.34
CA GLY A 161 33.85 -14.32 -12.04
C GLY A 161 33.04 -15.55 -11.61
N GLY A 162 32.40 -16.25 -12.53
CA GLY A 162 31.97 -17.63 -12.32
C GLY A 162 30.53 -17.96 -12.77
N ASP A 163 30.37 -19.11 -13.44
CA ASP A 163 29.10 -19.61 -13.98
C ASP A 163 28.06 -19.95 -12.88
N LEU A 164 26.87 -19.41 -13.05
CA LEU A 164 25.69 -19.79 -12.25
C LEU A 164 25.16 -21.15 -12.74
N THR A 165 25.29 -22.17 -11.93
CA THR A 165 24.65 -23.46 -12.21
C THR A 165 23.14 -23.40 -11.80
N PRO A 166 22.24 -24.10 -12.53
CA PRO A 166 20.82 -24.18 -12.15
C PRO A 166 20.58 -24.64 -10.71
N ARG A 167 21.45 -25.46 -10.16
CA ARG A 167 21.41 -25.92 -8.77
C ARG A 167 21.55 -24.80 -7.76
N MET A 168 22.44 -23.84 -8.02
CA MET A 168 22.64 -22.68 -7.12
C MET A 168 21.43 -21.74 -7.09
N LEU A 169 20.67 -21.66 -8.20
CA LEU A 169 19.43 -20.89 -8.27
C LEU A 169 18.33 -21.55 -7.43
N VAL A 170 18.24 -22.87 -7.45
CA VAL A 170 17.27 -23.64 -6.65
C VAL A 170 17.61 -23.55 -5.16
N ASP A 171 18.87 -23.66 -4.77
CA ASP A 171 19.29 -23.58 -3.37
C ASP A 171 19.04 -22.18 -2.78
N GLU A 172 19.23 -21.13 -3.56
CA GLU A 172 18.98 -19.76 -3.13
C GLU A 172 17.46 -19.47 -3.08
N ALA A 173 16.66 -20.00 -4.01
CA ALA A 173 15.22 -19.92 -3.96
C ALA A 173 14.66 -20.63 -2.71
N ASN A 174 15.18 -21.80 -2.36
CA ASN A 174 14.81 -22.54 -1.16
C ASN A 174 15.22 -21.80 0.14
N ARG A 175 16.37 -21.12 0.16
CA ARG A 175 16.80 -20.26 1.28
C ARG A 175 15.87 -19.06 1.47
N LEU A 176 15.48 -18.42 0.37
CA LEU A 176 14.53 -17.29 0.39
C LEU A 176 13.13 -17.75 0.83
N GLU A 177 12.67 -18.90 0.38
CA GLU A 177 11.41 -19.49 0.83
C GLU A 177 11.44 -19.80 2.33
N THR A 178 12.53 -20.34 2.83
CA THR A 178 12.73 -20.61 4.26
C THR A 178 12.79 -19.31 5.07
N ALA A 179 13.46 -18.27 4.55
CA ALA A 179 13.50 -16.97 5.18
C ALA A 179 12.12 -16.29 5.19
N LEU A 180 11.32 -16.42 4.13
CA LEU A 180 9.94 -15.94 4.06
C LEU A 180 9.02 -16.68 5.05
N LYS A 181 9.20 -17.98 5.23
CA LYS A 181 8.49 -18.78 6.25
C LYS A 181 8.84 -18.36 7.68
N ASN A 182 10.05 -17.91 7.91
CA ASN A 182 10.54 -17.49 9.24
C ASN A 182 10.21 -16.02 9.58
N ILE A 183 9.71 -15.22 8.64
CA ILE A 183 9.36 -13.80 8.86
C ILE A 183 7.96 -13.64 9.51
N GLY A 184 7.16 -14.72 9.63
CA GLY A 184 5.80 -14.65 10.18
C GLY A 184 5.68 -15.21 11.61
N PRO A 185 5.51 -14.39 12.65
CA PRO A 185 5.25 -14.90 14.00
C PRO A 185 3.81 -15.34 14.28
N ASN A 186 2.89 -15.25 13.31
CA ASN A 186 1.48 -15.69 13.46
C ASN A 186 0.97 -16.54 12.29
N SER A 187 1.78 -17.51 11.87
CA SER A 187 1.56 -18.31 10.66
C SER A 187 0.32 -19.23 10.64
N LYS A 188 -0.35 -19.47 11.77
CA LYS A 188 -1.48 -20.40 11.79
C LYS A 188 -2.75 -19.87 11.13
N PHE A 189 -2.94 -18.57 11.09
CA PHE A 189 -4.13 -17.95 10.49
C PHE A 189 -3.95 -17.73 8.98
N GLU A 190 -2.78 -17.28 8.55
CA GLU A 190 -2.46 -17.04 7.15
C GLU A 190 -2.38 -18.34 6.32
N HIS A 191 -1.98 -19.47 6.90
CA HIS A 191 -1.87 -20.74 6.19
C HIS A 191 -3.23 -21.32 5.80
N ARG A 192 -4.27 -21.11 6.58
CA ARG A 192 -5.63 -21.60 6.31
C ARG A 192 -6.30 -20.78 5.19
N GLU A 193 -6.17 -19.45 5.23
CA GLU A 193 -6.69 -18.54 4.19
C GLU A 193 -5.94 -18.71 2.85
N TYR A 194 -4.62 -18.93 2.89
CA TYR A 194 -3.82 -19.23 1.70
C TYR A 194 -4.33 -20.48 0.96
N HIS A 195 -4.59 -21.57 1.69
CA HIS A 195 -5.12 -22.80 1.10
C HIS A 195 -6.55 -22.65 0.56
N GLU A 196 -7.42 -21.86 1.16
CA GLU A 196 -8.76 -21.59 0.63
C GLU A 196 -8.73 -20.73 -0.64
N VAL A 197 -7.87 -19.70 -0.68
CA VAL A 197 -7.69 -18.85 -1.86
C VAL A 197 -7.09 -19.66 -3.03
N MET A 198 -6.08 -20.50 -2.77
CA MET A 198 -5.48 -21.36 -3.79
C MET A 198 -6.44 -22.43 -4.30
N LYS A 199 -7.36 -22.97 -3.48
CA LYS A 199 -8.44 -23.85 -3.94
C LYS A 199 -9.42 -23.16 -4.87
N ARG A 200 -9.71 -21.87 -4.66
CA ARG A 200 -10.62 -21.09 -5.53
C ARG A 200 -9.99 -20.63 -6.85
N ILE A 201 -8.67 -20.57 -6.91
CA ILE A 201 -7.93 -20.18 -8.13
C ILE A 201 -7.72 -21.39 -9.05
N ASN A 202 -7.62 -22.60 -8.49
CA ASN A 202 -7.33 -23.83 -9.22
C ASN A 202 -8.58 -24.71 -9.47
N GLY A 203 -9.77 -24.28 -9.14
CA GLY A 203 -11.05 -24.90 -9.43
C GLY A 203 -11.91 -24.02 -10.33
#